data_64391598cdeea0bde20de494bd1700c2
#
_entry.id   64391598cdeea0bde20de494bd1700c2
#
_cell.length_a   1.000
_cell.length_b   1.000
_cell.length_c   1.000
_cell.angle_alpha   90.00
_cell.angle_beta   90.00
_cell.angle_gamma   90.00
#
_symmetry.space_group_name_H-M   'P 1'
#
loop_
_entity.id
_entity.type
_entity.pdbx_description
1 polymer ?
#
loop_
_entity_poly.entity_id
_entity_poly.type
_entity_poly.pdbx_seq_one_letter_code
_entity_poly.pdbx_strand_id
1 'polypeptide(L)'
;HDYVMYFNQILTKSETDESDGETEENYSIKGVMVIDGADYEIRGERKSESEEGETETETEFVVILGENRYIRVEQSVETEEGESEQEYCYSVYENGKLVERSAFSYETEENETELKMTSFKDGKTQVLYFERESEKGEEVIEIHVGDGKHGKGYIVHIEKDEHGDNRYSFIPTDFDDWLKPQICRPLTAIDWNRKSAVAIDWNRKP
;
A
#
# COMPACT_ATOMS: atom_id res chain seq x y z
N HIS A 1 -1.20 -19.55 -5.19
CA HIS A 1 -2.12 -19.82 -4.07
C HIS A 1 -3.38 -19.00 -4.28
N ASP A 2 -4.53 -19.66 -4.22
CA ASP A 2 -5.82 -18.99 -4.26
C ASP A 2 -6.21 -18.63 -2.83
N TYR A 3 -6.67 -17.40 -2.63
CA TYR A 3 -7.20 -16.98 -1.34
C TYR A 3 -8.53 -16.25 -1.53
N VAL A 4 -9.40 -16.37 -0.53
CA VAL A 4 -10.66 -15.64 -0.44
C VAL A 4 -10.76 -15.03 0.94
N MET A 5 -11.20 -13.78 1.01
CA MET A 5 -11.35 -13.05 2.26
C MET A 5 -12.81 -12.70 2.49
N TYR A 6 -13.31 -13.01 3.70
CA TYR A 6 -14.64 -12.65 4.18
C TYR A 6 -14.48 -11.78 5.42
N PHE A 7 -14.97 -10.56 5.40
CA PHE A 7 -14.85 -9.66 6.53
C PHE A 7 -16.05 -8.75 6.67
N ASN A 8 -16.25 -8.24 7.89
CA ASN A 8 -17.21 -7.19 8.21
C ASN A 8 -16.44 -5.96 8.70
N GLN A 9 -16.96 -4.79 8.35
CA GLN A 9 -16.54 -3.50 8.90
C GLN A 9 -17.67 -3.00 9.81
N ILE A 10 -17.31 -2.63 11.04
CA ILE A 10 -18.25 -2.14 12.05
C ILE A 10 -17.79 -0.74 12.42
N LEU A 11 -18.62 0.27 12.17
CA LEU A 11 -18.38 1.65 12.57
C LEU A 11 -18.25 1.70 14.10
N THR A 12 -17.14 2.21 14.59
CA THR A 12 -16.81 2.33 16.02
C THR A 12 -16.85 3.76 16.51
N LYS A 13 -16.59 4.72 15.63
CA LYS A 13 -16.59 6.15 15.91
C LYS A 13 -16.95 6.90 14.63
N SER A 14 -17.73 7.97 14.77
CA SER A 14 -17.94 8.98 13.72
C SER A 14 -18.00 10.34 14.38
N GLU A 15 -17.20 11.26 13.93
CA GLU A 15 -17.14 12.66 14.40
C GLU A 15 -17.18 13.58 13.19
N THR A 16 -17.87 14.71 13.35
CA THR A 16 -17.89 15.77 12.33
C THR A 16 -17.55 17.06 13.02
N ASP A 17 -16.54 17.76 12.54
CA ASP A 17 -16.23 19.12 12.98
C ASP A 17 -17.11 20.11 12.18
N GLU A 18 -17.97 20.84 12.88
CA GLU A 18 -18.88 21.81 12.26
C GLU A 18 -18.15 23.09 11.76
N SER A 19 -16.87 23.28 12.14
CA SER A 19 -16.11 24.49 11.81
C SER A 19 -15.52 24.46 10.40
N ASP A 20 -15.10 23.29 9.92
CA ASP A 20 -14.44 23.06 8.63
C ASP A 20 -15.15 21.99 7.78
N GLY A 21 -16.10 21.26 8.39
CA GLY A 21 -16.86 20.21 7.70
C GLY A 21 -16.14 18.88 7.62
N GLU A 22 -14.99 18.75 8.29
CA GLU A 22 -14.24 17.50 8.37
C GLU A 22 -15.08 16.39 9.02
N THR A 23 -15.06 15.23 8.43
CA THR A 23 -15.71 14.03 8.97
C THR A 23 -14.69 12.91 9.13
N GLU A 24 -14.56 12.40 10.36
CA GLU A 24 -13.72 11.25 10.70
C GLU A 24 -14.60 10.04 11.03
N GLU A 25 -14.32 8.90 10.41
CA GLU A 25 -14.99 7.63 10.67
C GLU A 25 -13.98 6.51 10.94
N ASN A 26 -14.17 5.80 12.06
CA ASN A 26 -13.34 4.68 12.44
C ASN A 26 -14.14 3.37 12.41
N TYR A 27 -13.55 2.34 11.82
CA TYR A 27 -14.15 1.02 11.67
C TYR A 27 -13.27 -0.06 12.27
N SER A 28 -13.87 -1.04 12.93
CA SER A 28 -13.21 -2.30 13.28
C SER A 28 -13.45 -3.32 12.18
N ILE A 29 -12.38 -4.01 11.75
CA ILE A 29 -12.41 -5.08 10.76
C ILE A 29 -12.27 -6.42 11.47
N LYS A 30 -13.18 -7.37 11.17
CA LYS A 30 -13.10 -8.75 11.65
C LYS A 30 -13.52 -9.69 10.54
N GLY A 31 -12.79 -10.79 10.37
CA GLY A 31 -13.09 -11.71 9.30
C GLY A 31 -12.26 -12.99 9.32
N VAL A 32 -12.30 -13.67 8.19
CA VAL A 32 -11.58 -14.91 7.93
C VAL A 32 -10.98 -14.83 6.53
N MET A 33 -9.71 -15.19 6.41
CA MET A 33 -9.04 -15.45 5.14
C MET A 33 -8.91 -16.96 4.95
N VAL A 34 -9.40 -17.45 3.84
CA VAL A 34 -9.24 -18.85 3.43
C VAL A 34 -8.08 -18.96 2.47
N ILE A 35 -7.03 -19.68 2.84
CA ILE A 35 -5.84 -19.92 2.02
C ILE A 35 -5.69 -21.43 1.87
N ASP A 36 -5.70 -21.93 0.63
CA ASP A 36 -5.57 -23.36 0.33
C ASP A 36 -6.55 -24.24 1.13
N GLY A 37 -7.76 -23.70 1.43
CA GLY A 37 -8.81 -24.40 2.18
C GLY A 37 -8.66 -24.38 3.71
N ALA A 38 -7.68 -23.64 4.26
CA ALA A 38 -7.53 -23.40 5.68
C ALA A 38 -8.00 -21.98 6.06
N ASP A 39 -8.70 -21.87 7.19
CA ASP A 39 -9.27 -20.62 7.69
C ASP A 39 -8.29 -19.91 8.64
N TYR A 40 -8.08 -18.62 8.39
CA TYR A 40 -7.21 -17.76 9.19
C TYR A 40 -7.98 -16.52 9.64
N GLU A 41 -7.88 -16.19 10.93
CA GLU A 41 -8.55 -15.04 11.50
C GLU A 41 -7.96 -13.73 10.98
N ILE A 42 -8.87 -12.77 10.65
CA ILE A 42 -8.52 -11.39 10.29
C ILE A 42 -8.99 -10.46 11.39
N ARG A 43 -8.12 -9.56 11.80
CA ARG A 43 -8.44 -8.43 12.69
C ARG A 43 -7.78 -7.17 12.16
N GLY A 44 -8.51 -6.06 12.22
CA GLY A 44 -7.97 -4.79 11.77
C GLY A 44 -8.87 -3.61 12.06
N GLU A 45 -8.49 -2.50 11.50
CA GLU A 45 -9.23 -1.24 11.55
C GLU A 45 -9.13 -0.49 10.23
N ARG A 46 -10.06 0.39 10.01
CA ARG A 46 -10.05 1.36 8.91
C ARG A 46 -10.41 2.71 9.48
N LYS A 47 -9.67 3.72 9.11
CA LYS A 47 -9.94 5.14 9.34
C LYS A 47 -10.28 5.78 8.00
N SER A 48 -11.27 6.66 7.98
CA SER A 48 -11.60 7.49 6.83
C SER A 48 -11.80 8.90 7.29
N GLU A 49 -11.10 9.82 6.66
CA GLU A 49 -11.23 11.26 6.86
C GLU A 49 -11.70 11.88 5.55
N SER A 50 -12.60 12.84 5.65
CA SER A 50 -13.13 13.55 4.49
C SER A 50 -13.32 15.01 4.86
N GLU A 51 -12.67 15.88 4.11
CA GLU A 51 -12.81 17.32 4.12
C GLU A 51 -13.20 17.81 2.73
N GLU A 52 -13.54 19.09 2.54
CA GLU A 52 -13.97 19.63 1.26
C GLU A 52 -12.88 19.46 0.17
N GLY A 53 -13.10 18.51 -0.74
CA GLY A 53 -12.19 18.20 -1.86
C GLY A 53 -11.11 17.17 -1.57
N GLU A 54 -10.97 16.72 -0.30
CA GLU A 54 -9.96 15.76 0.13
C GLU A 54 -10.59 14.55 0.81
N THR A 55 -10.05 13.39 0.55
CA THR A 55 -10.42 12.14 1.23
C THR A 55 -9.19 11.32 1.53
N GLU A 56 -9.02 10.91 2.78
CA GLU A 56 -8.00 9.96 3.20
C GLU A 56 -8.65 8.70 3.75
N THR A 57 -8.13 7.55 3.38
CA THR A 57 -8.56 6.26 3.92
C THR A 57 -7.34 5.43 4.26
N GLU A 58 -7.20 5.09 5.52
CA GLU A 58 -6.19 4.16 6.01
C GLU A 58 -6.84 2.85 6.41
N THR A 59 -6.26 1.73 6.01
CA THR A 59 -6.72 0.39 6.38
C THR A 59 -5.54 -0.43 6.86
N GLU A 60 -5.65 -0.99 8.04
CA GLU A 60 -4.68 -1.95 8.55
C GLU A 60 -5.40 -3.23 9.01
N PHE A 61 -4.87 -4.38 8.66
CA PHE A 61 -5.33 -5.64 9.22
C PHE A 61 -4.22 -6.67 9.33
N VAL A 62 -4.44 -7.62 10.22
CA VAL A 62 -3.55 -8.74 10.46
C VAL A 62 -4.28 -10.04 10.17
N VAL A 63 -3.61 -10.96 9.45
CA VAL A 63 -4.03 -12.33 9.23
C VAL A 63 -3.18 -13.24 10.10
N ILE A 64 -3.82 -13.94 11.04
CA ILE A 64 -3.13 -14.78 12.03
C ILE A 64 -2.94 -16.18 11.44
N LEU A 65 -1.71 -16.50 10.98
CA LEU A 65 -1.38 -17.80 10.38
C LEU A 65 -1.01 -18.88 11.42
N GLY A 66 -0.77 -18.49 12.67
CA GLY A 66 -0.39 -19.37 13.76
C GLY A 66 0.12 -18.61 14.98
N GLU A 67 0.62 -19.32 16.00
CA GLU A 67 1.04 -18.70 17.28
C GLU A 67 2.11 -17.62 17.10
N ASN A 68 3.03 -17.81 16.17
CA ASN A 68 4.19 -16.93 15.98
C ASN A 68 4.33 -16.43 14.53
N ARG A 69 3.30 -16.61 13.70
CA ARG A 69 3.32 -16.19 12.30
C ARG A 69 2.07 -15.43 11.95
N TYR A 70 2.24 -14.25 11.38
CA TYR A 70 1.14 -13.43 10.90
C TYR A 70 1.55 -12.60 9.68
N ILE A 71 0.54 -12.21 8.93
CA ILE A 71 0.66 -11.23 7.85
C ILE A 71 0.07 -9.94 8.37
N ARG A 72 0.72 -8.80 8.11
CA ARG A 72 0.20 -7.46 8.30
C ARG A 72 0.03 -6.82 6.93
N VAL A 73 -1.13 -6.26 6.70
CA VAL A 73 -1.45 -5.50 5.50
C VAL A 73 -1.81 -4.09 5.91
N GLU A 74 -1.23 -3.12 5.24
CA GLU A 74 -1.45 -1.69 5.43
C GLU A 74 -1.76 -1.09 4.07
N GLN A 75 -2.78 -0.27 4.00
CA GLN A 75 -3.16 0.48 2.80
C GLN A 75 -3.52 1.89 3.20
N SER A 76 -3.00 2.88 2.48
CA SER A 76 -3.44 4.26 2.50
C SER A 76 -3.90 4.66 1.10
N VAL A 77 -4.97 5.41 1.03
CA VAL A 77 -5.48 6.03 -0.19
C VAL A 77 -5.83 7.46 0.15
N GLU A 78 -5.17 8.39 -0.52
CA GLU A 78 -5.42 9.81 -0.42
C GLU A 78 -5.85 10.33 -1.79
N THR A 79 -6.86 11.18 -1.80
CA THR A 79 -7.36 11.81 -3.02
C THR A 79 -7.66 13.26 -2.72
N GLU A 80 -6.97 14.13 -3.42
CA GLU A 80 -7.17 15.57 -3.44
C GLU A 80 -7.52 16.01 -4.87
N GLU A 81 -8.00 17.24 -5.06
CA GLU A 81 -8.40 17.75 -6.37
C GLU A 81 -7.25 17.69 -7.39
N GLY A 82 -7.31 16.72 -8.31
CA GLY A 82 -6.32 16.49 -9.35
C GLY A 82 -5.17 15.55 -8.99
N GLU A 83 -5.10 15.10 -7.73
CA GLU A 83 -4.03 14.25 -7.21
C GLU A 83 -4.60 12.99 -6.56
N SER A 84 -3.88 11.88 -6.65
CA SER A 84 -4.24 10.65 -5.96
C SER A 84 -2.98 9.89 -5.58
N GLU A 85 -2.86 9.57 -4.29
CA GLU A 85 -1.81 8.72 -3.76
C GLU A 85 -2.39 7.42 -3.20
N GLN A 86 -1.73 6.31 -3.51
CA GLN A 86 -2.07 4.99 -2.97
C GLN A 86 -0.80 4.31 -2.47
N GLU A 87 -0.80 3.94 -1.22
CA GLU A 87 0.24 3.11 -0.64
C GLU A 87 -0.34 1.75 -0.21
N TYR A 88 0.41 0.70 -0.47
CA TYR A 88 0.09 -0.65 -0.04
C TYR A 88 1.33 -1.34 0.51
N CYS A 89 1.20 -1.95 1.66
CA CYS A 89 2.27 -2.71 2.29
C CYS A 89 1.77 -4.07 2.80
N TYR A 90 2.47 -5.11 2.41
CA TYR A 90 2.29 -6.47 2.87
C TYR A 90 3.56 -6.93 3.58
N SER A 91 3.44 -7.39 4.82
CA SER A 91 4.56 -7.82 5.64
C SER A 91 4.27 -9.15 6.30
N VAL A 92 5.21 -10.09 6.22
CA VAL A 92 5.15 -11.39 6.91
C VAL A 92 6.10 -11.37 8.09
N TYR A 93 5.58 -11.75 9.24
CA TYR A 93 6.34 -11.86 10.47
C TYR A 93 6.36 -13.31 10.98
N GLU A 94 7.54 -13.76 11.40
CA GLU A 94 7.75 -15.03 12.09
C GLU A 94 8.57 -14.80 13.36
N ASN A 95 8.06 -15.26 14.49
CA ASN A 95 8.69 -15.07 15.82
C ASN A 95 9.03 -13.60 16.11
N GLY A 96 8.15 -12.67 15.72
CA GLY A 96 8.32 -11.24 15.89
C GLY A 96 9.34 -10.58 14.97
N LYS A 97 9.89 -11.32 13.99
CA LYS A 97 10.85 -10.80 13.01
C LYS A 97 10.19 -10.70 11.64
N LEU A 98 10.45 -9.61 10.95
CA LEU A 98 10.09 -9.45 9.55
C LEU A 98 10.89 -10.43 8.69
N VAL A 99 10.19 -11.29 7.92
CA VAL A 99 10.81 -12.25 7.01
C VAL A 99 10.58 -11.92 5.55
N GLU A 100 9.45 -11.28 5.25
CA GLU A 100 9.11 -10.84 3.89
C GLU A 100 8.32 -9.53 3.96
N ARG A 101 8.56 -8.63 3.01
CA ARG A 101 7.80 -7.40 2.81
C ARG A 101 7.69 -7.10 1.33
N SER A 102 6.51 -6.64 0.92
CA SER A 102 6.31 -5.98 -0.36
C SER A 102 5.57 -4.68 -0.12
N ALA A 103 6.09 -3.60 -0.65
CA ALA A 103 5.46 -2.29 -0.59
C ALA A 103 5.28 -1.76 -2.02
N PHE A 104 4.20 -1.05 -2.22
CA PHE A 104 3.81 -0.44 -3.47
C PHE A 104 3.32 0.96 -3.17
N SER A 105 3.77 1.94 -3.93
CA SER A 105 3.27 3.31 -3.90
C SER A 105 2.96 3.72 -5.33
N TYR A 106 1.84 4.36 -5.51
CA TYR A 106 1.36 4.88 -6.77
C TYR A 106 0.81 6.28 -6.54
N GLU A 107 1.34 7.24 -7.26
CA GLU A 107 0.98 8.64 -7.19
C GLU A 107 0.67 9.15 -8.59
N THR A 108 -0.39 9.93 -8.70
CA THR A 108 -0.75 10.62 -9.94
C THR A 108 -1.05 12.07 -9.65
N GLU A 109 -0.38 12.91 -10.37
CA GLU A 109 -0.67 14.33 -10.50
C GLU A 109 -1.07 14.66 -11.94
N GLU A 110 -1.41 15.92 -12.24
CA GLU A 110 -1.97 16.36 -13.51
C GLU A 110 -1.19 15.88 -14.75
N ASN A 111 0.16 15.85 -14.68
CA ASN A 111 1.05 15.47 -15.79
C ASN A 111 2.09 14.41 -15.42
N GLU A 112 2.02 13.89 -14.20
CA GLU A 112 3.00 12.97 -13.65
C GLU A 112 2.34 11.70 -13.10
N THR A 113 3.03 10.59 -13.25
CA THR A 113 2.63 9.34 -12.64
C THR A 113 3.88 8.67 -12.08
N GLU A 114 3.90 8.46 -10.79
CA GLU A 114 4.97 7.74 -10.09
C GLU A 114 4.48 6.37 -9.63
N LEU A 115 5.34 5.37 -9.79
CA LEU A 115 5.13 4.02 -9.31
C LEU A 115 6.41 3.51 -8.65
N LYS A 116 6.32 3.12 -7.40
CA LYS A 116 7.44 2.52 -6.68
C LYS A 116 7.04 1.18 -6.07
N MET A 117 7.86 0.18 -6.32
CA MET A 117 7.70 -1.14 -5.73
C MET A 117 8.98 -1.51 -4.98
N THR A 118 8.82 -1.96 -3.75
CA THR A 118 9.93 -2.46 -2.94
C THR A 118 9.58 -3.86 -2.47
N SER A 119 10.51 -4.79 -2.60
CA SER A 119 10.40 -6.12 -2.01
C SER A 119 11.60 -6.43 -1.14
N PHE A 120 11.35 -7.06 0.00
CA PHE A 120 12.35 -7.57 0.91
C PHE A 120 12.06 -9.04 1.20
N LYS A 121 13.03 -9.89 0.93
CA LYS A 121 12.96 -11.34 1.20
C LYS A 121 14.35 -11.93 1.35
N ASP A 122 14.55 -12.84 2.31
CA ASP A 122 15.82 -13.52 2.57
C ASP A 122 17.00 -12.55 2.74
N GLY A 123 16.77 -11.42 3.40
CA GLY A 123 17.77 -10.38 3.65
C GLY A 123 18.16 -9.55 2.41
N LYS A 124 17.46 -9.72 1.31
CA LYS A 124 17.67 -8.97 0.07
C LYS A 124 16.54 -7.99 -0.16
N THR A 125 16.89 -6.79 -0.60
CA THR A 125 15.94 -5.77 -1.05
C THR A 125 16.01 -5.63 -2.57
N GLN A 126 14.87 -5.46 -3.19
CA GLN A 126 14.75 -5.08 -4.60
C GLN A 126 13.81 -3.87 -4.67
N VAL A 127 14.15 -2.91 -5.51
CA VAL A 127 13.34 -1.72 -5.76
C VAL A 127 13.16 -1.57 -7.25
N LEU A 128 11.94 -1.32 -7.65
CA LEU A 128 11.56 -0.87 -8.98
C LEU A 128 10.91 0.50 -8.79
N TYR A 129 11.37 1.45 -9.54
CA TYR A 129 10.81 2.78 -9.66
C TYR A 129 10.45 3.04 -11.11
N PHE A 130 9.32 3.64 -11.32
CA PHE A 130 8.83 4.08 -12.62
C PHE A 130 8.21 5.46 -12.43
N GLU A 131 8.62 6.40 -13.26
CA GLU A 131 8.07 7.75 -13.33
C GLU A 131 7.76 8.06 -14.79
N ARG A 132 6.62 8.66 -15.00
CA ARG A 132 6.20 9.17 -16.29
C ARG A 132 5.83 10.63 -16.14
N GLU A 133 6.51 11.47 -16.87
CA GLU A 133 6.28 12.91 -16.93
C GLU A 133 5.88 13.32 -18.35
N SER A 134 4.92 14.23 -18.46
CA SER A 134 4.50 14.82 -19.73
C SER A 134 4.69 16.34 -19.69
N GLU A 135 5.73 16.85 -20.35
CA GLU A 135 6.03 18.27 -20.45
C GLU A 135 6.01 18.72 -21.91
N LYS A 136 5.20 19.74 -22.25
CA LYS A 136 5.11 20.39 -23.59
C LYS A 136 4.81 19.44 -24.75
N GLY A 137 4.16 18.28 -24.44
CA GLY A 137 3.78 17.29 -25.46
C GLY A 137 4.89 16.26 -25.76
N GLU A 138 5.96 16.29 -25.01
CA GLU A 138 6.96 15.22 -24.95
C GLU A 138 6.69 14.34 -23.73
N GLU A 139 6.79 13.05 -23.91
CA GLU A 139 6.60 12.04 -22.85
C GLU A 139 7.97 11.45 -22.50
N VAL A 140 8.34 11.56 -21.23
CA VAL A 140 9.57 11.00 -20.69
C VAL A 140 9.18 9.95 -19.66
N ILE A 141 9.82 8.78 -19.72
CA ILE A 141 9.66 7.73 -18.74
C ILE A 141 11.01 7.43 -18.11
N GLU A 142 11.07 7.45 -16.78
CA GLU A 142 12.22 6.98 -16.02
C GLU A 142 11.92 5.61 -15.41
N ILE A 143 12.87 4.68 -15.54
CA ILE A 143 12.79 3.33 -14.96
C ILE A 143 14.06 3.04 -14.20
N HIS A 144 13.93 2.67 -12.93
CA HIS A 144 15.07 2.32 -12.08
C HIS A 144 14.83 0.96 -11.43
N VAL A 145 15.85 0.10 -11.47
CA VAL A 145 15.82 -1.23 -10.84
C VAL A 145 17.11 -1.43 -10.05
N GLY A 146 16.99 -1.76 -8.77
CA GLY A 146 18.15 -1.94 -7.92
C GLY A 146 17.87 -2.59 -6.57
N ASP A 147 18.84 -2.51 -5.68
CA ASP A 147 18.77 -3.02 -4.31
C ASP A 147 18.51 -1.91 -3.27
N GLY A 148 18.21 -0.70 -3.73
CA GLY A 148 18.03 0.49 -2.92
C GLY A 148 19.31 1.28 -2.66
N LYS A 149 20.47 0.72 -3.00
CA LYS A 149 21.79 1.41 -2.92
C LYS A 149 22.46 1.50 -4.27
N HIS A 150 22.34 0.44 -5.05
CA HIS A 150 22.92 0.34 -6.38
C HIS A 150 21.81 -0.08 -7.34
N GLY A 151 21.74 0.55 -8.46
CA GLY A 151 20.72 0.26 -9.46
C GLY A 151 21.16 0.60 -10.86
N LYS A 152 20.32 0.17 -11.81
CA LYS A 152 20.40 0.59 -13.20
C LYS A 152 19.14 1.34 -13.52
N GLY A 153 19.31 2.44 -14.23
CA GLY A 153 18.20 3.24 -14.69
C GLY A 153 18.22 3.40 -16.21
N TYR A 154 17.07 3.77 -16.72
CA TYR A 154 16.88 4.11 -18.12
C TYR A 154 15.93 5.29 -18.20
N ILE A 155 16.33 6.31 -18.97
CA ILE A 155 15.43 7.34 -19.43
C ILE A 155 14.90 6.89 -20.79
N VAL A 156 13.59 6.82 -20.96
CA VAL A 156 12.93 6.38 -22.17
C VAL A 156 12.20 7.58 -22.78
N HIS A 157 12.70 8.07 -23.91
CA HIS A 157 11.99 9.07 -24.70
C HIS A 157 11.05 8.40 -25.68
N ILE A 158 9.84 8.91 -25.76
CA ILE A 158 8.81 8.44 -26.68
C ILE A 158 8.56 9.52 -27.72
N GLU A 159 8.94 9.23 -28.95
CA GLU A 159 8.71 10.11 -30.09
C GLU A 159 7.75 9.44 -31.08
N LYS A 160 6.98 10.21 -31.80
CA LYS A 160 6.17 9.68 -32.92
C LYS A 160 6.97 9.76 -34.23
N ASP A 161 6.97 8.65 -34.96
CA ASP A 161 7.56 8.64 -36.29
C ASP A 161 6.63 9.26 -37.37
N GLU A 162 7.09 9.27 -38.64
CA GLU A 162 6.35 9.84 -39.75
C GLU A 162 4.98 9.18 -40.03
N HIS A 163 4.75 7.98 -39.45
CA HIS A 163 3.51 7.22 -39.59
C HIS A 163 2.61 7.34 -38.35
N GLY A 164 3.09 8.05 -37.29
CA GLY A 164 2.39 8.21 -36.01
C GLY A 164 2.62 7.07 -35.05
N ASP A 165 3.53 6.13 -35.36
CA ASP A 165 3.90 5.03 -34.48
C ASP A 165 4.93 5.51 -33.44
N ASN A 166 4.85 4.96 -32.22
CA ASN A 166 5.76 5.32 -31.14
C ASN A 166 7.15 4.74 -31.39
N ARG A 167 8.17 5.58 -31.34
CA ARG A 167 9.59 5.20 -31.26
C ARG A 167 10.09 5.41 -29.85
N TYR A 168 10.80 4.40 -29.33
CA TYR A 168 11.38 4.41 -27.99
C TYR A 168 12.90 4.49 -28.08
N SER A 169 13.50 5.48 -27.44
CA SER A 169 14.94 5.56 -27.24
C SER A 169 15.29 5.37 -25.77
N PHE A 170 16.23 4.49 -25.47
CA PHE A 170 16.64 4.16 -24.12
C PHE A 170 18.02 4.74 -23.85
N ILE A 171 18.13 5.61 -22.86
CA ILE A 171 19.37 6.19 -22.39
C ILE A 171 19.69 5.54 -21.04
N PRO A 172 20.73 4.70 -20.94
CA PRO A 172 21.10 4.13 -19.66
C PRO A 172 21.66 5.19 -18.73
N THR A 173 21.28 5.11 -17.47
CA THR A 173 21.75 6.01 -16.40
C THR A 173 22.25 5.15 -15.23
N ASP A 174 23.36 5.55 -14.62
CA ASP A 174 23.87 4.95 -13.39
C ASP A 174 23.39 5.80 -12.21
N PHE A 175 22.64 5.20 -11.30
CA PHE A 175 22.13 5.86 -10.10
C PHE A 175 22.71 5.21 -8.85
N ASP A 176 23.57 5.95 -8.18
CA ASP A 176 24.02 5.63 -6.83
C ASP A 176 23.21 6.45 -5.82
N ASP A 177 22.68 5.79 -4.76
CA ASP A 177 21.97 6.39 -3.61
C ASP A 177 20.53 6.91 -3.83
N TRP A 178 19.86 6.62 -4.94
CA TRP A 178 18.54 7.21 -5.27
C TRP A 178 17.34 6.48 -4.70
N LEU A 179 17.40 5.16 -4.66
CA LEU A 179 16.26 4.33 -4.29
C LEU A 179 16.27 4.01 -2.79
N LYS A 180 15.81 4.92 -1.96
CA LYS A 180 15.53 4.55 -0.56
C LYS A 180 14.38 3.54 -0.54
N PRO A 181 14.55 2.37 0.10
CA PRO A 181 13.44 1.44 0.28
C PRO A 181 12.28 2.16 0.95
N GLN A 182 11.10 2.01 0.39
CA GLN A 182 9.89 2.53 1.02
C GLN A 182 9.70 1.81 2.37
N ILE A 183 9.66 2.58 3.44
CA ILE A 183 9.37 2.07 4.77
C ILE A 183 7.87 2.33 4.94
N CYS A 184 7.07 1.27 5.07
CA CYS A 184 5.68 1.42 5.45
C CYS A 184 5.62 2.28 6.71
N ARG A 185 4.88 3.39 6.68
CA ARG A 185 4.68 4.22 7.86
C ARG A 185 4.00 3.33 8.91
N PRO A 186 4.55 3.18 10.11
CA PRO A 186 3.80 2.48 11.14
C PRO A 186 2.60 3.36 11.47
N LEU A 187 1.43 2.97 11.01
CA LEU A 187 0.21 3.47 11.61
C LEU A 187 0.33 3.25 13.11
N THR A 188 -0.08 4.22 13.91
CA THR A 188 0.12 4.28 15.37
C THR A 188 -0.09 2.92 16.00
N ALA A 189 0.93 2.43 16.71
CA ALA A 189 0.99 1.09 17.26
C ALA A 189 -0.35 0.66 17.89
N ILE A 190 -1.05 -0.25 17.22
CA ILE A 190 -2.21 -0.92 17.82
C ILE A 190 -1.67 -1.69 19.02
N ASP A 191 -2.11 -1.31 20.22
CA ASP A 191 -1.75 -2.02 21.46
C ASP A 191 -2.45 -3.37 21.50
N TRP A 192 -1.86 -4.36 20.86
CA TRP A 192 -2.31 -5.75 20.82
C TRP A 192 -2.38 -6.40 22.20
N ASN A 193 -1.80 -5.78 23.25
CA ASN A 193 -1.87 -6.23 24.62
C ASN A 193 -3.16 -5.81 25.35
N ARG A 194 -3.98 -4.95 24.77
CA ARG A 194 -5.32 -4.73 25.33
C ARG A 194 -6.16 -5.99 25.12
N LYS A 195 -6.12 -6.84 26.11
CA LYS A 195 -7.04 -7.97 26.32
C LYS A 195 -8.47 -7.44 26.49
N SER A 196 -9.09 -7.00 25.44
CA SER A 196 -10.53 -6.91 25.36
C SER A 196 -11.03 -8.34 25.13
N ALA A 197 -11.08 -9.11 26.18
CA ALA A 197 -11.79 -10.38 26.21
C ALA A 197 -13.29 -10.11 26.06
N VAL A 198 -13.73 -9.88 24.83
CA VAL A 198 -15.12 -10.12 24.46
C VAL A 198 -15.13 -11.55 23.90
N ALA A 199 -15.41 -12.49 24.77
CA ALA A 199 -15.74 -13.85 24.39
C ALA A 199 -17.00 -13.78 23.50
N ILE A 200 -16.85 -13.95 22.20
CA ILE A 200 -17.98 -14.12 21.30
C ILE A 200 -18.37 -15.58 21.37
N ASP A 201 -19.52 -15.83 21.98
CA ASP A 201 -20.16 -17.16 22.02
C ASP A 201 -20.70 -17.50 20.62
N TRP A 202 -19.97 -18.30 19.87
CA TRP A 202 -20.30 -18.79 18.54
C TRP A 202 -21.45 -19.79 18.50
N ASN A 203 -22.02 -20.19 19.67
CA ASN A 203 -23.09 -21.20 19.76
C ASN A 203 -24.51 -20.63 19.76
N ARG A 204 -24.72 -19.34 19.63
CA ARG A 204 -26.06 -18.78 19.45
C ARG A 204 -26.50 -18.92 18.00
N LYS A 205 -27.17 -20.02 17.72
CA LYS A 205 -28.06 -20.13 16.53
C LYS A 205 -29.28 -19.21 16.70
N PRO A 206 -29.78 -18.63 15.58
CA PRO A 206 -30.99 -17.81 15.60
C PRO A 206 -32.21 -18.53 16.11
#